data_10e6e670122c4db6ff487317c18bfa6e
#
_entry.id   10e6e670122c4db6ff487317c18bfa6e
#
_cell.length_a   1.000
_cell.length_b   1.000
_cell.length_c   1.000
_cell.angle_alpha   90.00
_cell.angle_beta   90.00
_cell.angle_gamma   90.00
#
_symmetry.space_group_name_H-M   'P 1'
#
loop_
_entity.id
_entity.type
_entity.pdbx_description
1 polymer ?
#
loop_
_entity_poly.entity_id
_entity_poly.type
_entity_poly.pdbx_seq_one_letter_code
_entity_poly.pdbx_strand_id
1 'polypeptide(L)'
;MPEFATESGAIYYEVLEATEPAVPQVQTLTLLHNFMSSGRAAWGPLLVELSRSYRLLLPDLPGHGRSLGQPAGYEHHAIACQLADLMRAERAEHGHLAGCSSGGMLAQLLVHHQLVAPATLTLVSTTYSVNPQTTGNDHALTPEHFQAARNWMEATARLHDPYRYGGYYEQELLPGFRGLTGETAIDLPLAALAEFTMPICIIHGERDEFFPAFIPEGMAATAPNAELHMVPRQTHALLFRQPWQVAQIMLKFLQSHS
;
A
#
# COMPACT_ATOMS: atom_id res chain seq x y z
N MET A 1 22.11 4.88 5.38
CA MET A 1 20.65 4.83 5.20
C MET A 1 20.25 3.41 5.47
N PRO A 2 19.16 3.14 6.19
CA PRO A 2 18.84 1.78 6.56
C PRO A 2 18.40 0.98 5.31
N GLU A 3 19.01 -0.20 5.16
CA GLU A 3 18.70 -1.18 4.15
C GLU A 3 18.51 -2.53 4.84
N PHE A 4 17.46 -3.24 4.49
CA PHE A 4 17.19 -4.58 4.99
C PHE A 4 17.54 -5.58 3.86
N ALA A 5 18.52 -6.43 4.11
CA ALA A 5 18.97 -7.44 3.15
C ALA A 5 17.89 -8.52 2.97
N THR A 6 17.61 -8.90 1.72
CA THR A 6 16.72 -9.99 1.33
C THR A 6 17.47 -10.97 0.42
N GLU A 7 16.91 -12.14 0.17
CA GLU A 7 17.50 -13.12 -0.77
C GLU A 7 17.66 -12.54 -2.19
N SER A 8 16.79 -11.62 -2.60
CA SER A 8 16.74 -11.04 -3.95
C SER A 8 17.33 -9.63 -4.05
N GLY A 9 17.91 -9.08 -2.97
CA GLY A 9 18.46 -7.74 -2.96
C GLY A 9 18.35 -7.07 -1.59
N ALA A 10 17.95 -5.80 -1.55
CA ALA A 10 17.76 -5.06 -0.30
C ALA A 10 16.54 -4.15 -0.37
N ILE A 11 15.77 -4.10 0.69
CA ILE A 11 14.69 -3.13 0.87
C ILE A 11 15.27 -1.89 1.53
N TYR A 12 15.23 -0.78 0.81
CA TYR A 12 15.44 0.54 1.42
C TYR A 12 14.21 0.94 2.21
N TYR A 13 14.41 1.51 3.39
CA TYR A 13 13.32 2.03 4.20
C TYR A 13 13.72 3.27 4.97
N GLU A 14 12.75 4.07 5.35
CA GLU A 14 12.93 5.20 6.25
C GLU A 14 12.18 4.94 7.56
N VAL A 15 12.77 5.39 8.66
CA VAL A 15 12.12 5.42 9.97
C VAL A 15 12.02 6.87 10.41
N LEU A 16 10.83 7.30 10.81
CA LEU A 16 10.60 8.58 11.45
C LEU A 16 10.09 8.32 12.86
N GLU A 17 10.84 8.78 13.85
CA GLU A 17 10.44 8.66 15.26
C GLU A 17 9.27 9.60 15.57
N ALA A 18 8.43 9.21 16.53
CA ALA A 18 7.34 10.07 16.99
C ALA A 18 7.89 11.33 17.69
N THR A 19 7.34 12.49 17.32
CA THR A 19 7.80 13.78 17.85
C THR A 19 7.02 14.25 19.08
N GLU A 20 5.77 13.82 19.23
CA GLU A 20 4.86 14.21 20.31
C GLU A 20 4.08 12.97 20.81
N PRO A 21 4.76 11.93 21.33
CA PRO A 21 4.09 10.69 21.71
C PRO A 21 3.11 10.92 22.87
N ALA A 22 1.86 10.52 22.68
CA ALA A 22 0.84 10.61 23.72
C ALA A 22 0.96 9.49 24.78
N VAL A 23 1.69 8.43 24.48
CA VAL A 23 1.87 7.24 25.33
C VAL A 23 3.34 6.88 25.45
N PRO A 24 3.76 6.26 26.59
CA PRO A 24 5.16 5.86 26.79
C PRO A 24 5.66 4.85 25.76
N GLN A 25 4.79 3.96 25.29
CA GLN A 25 5.13 2.96 24.29
C GLN A 25 4.52 3.33 22.94
N VAL A 26 5.31 3.99 22.12
CA VAL A 26 4.91 4.42 20.79
C VAL A 26 4.74 3.22 19.88
N GLN A 27 3.57 3.12 19.25
CA GLN A 27 3.32 2.09 18.24
C GLN A 27 3.93 2.50 16.88
N THR A 28 4.38 1.50 16.13
CA THR A 28 4.86 1.72 14.76
C THR A 28 3.68 1.66 13.78
N LEU A 29 3.61 2.61 12.88
CA LEU A 29 2.72 2.61 11.73
C LEU A 29 3.55 2.33 10.47
N THR A 30 3.35 1.15 9.88
CA THR A 30 3.98 0.78 8.61
C THR A 30 3.12 1.30 7.44
N LEU A 31 3.75 1.98 6.48
CA LEU A 31 3.10 2.65 5.36
C LEU A 31 3.58 2.06 4.03
N LEU A 32 2.75 1.21 3.41
CA LEU A 32 3.04 0.57 2.14
C LEU A 32 2.51 1.42 0.97
N HIS A 33 3.40 1.83 0.07
CA HIS A 33 3.05 2.69 -1.05
C HIS A 33 2.41 1.94 -2.20
N ASN A 34 1.76 2.67 -3.11
CA ASN A 34 1.20 2.14 -4.35
C ASN A 34 2.32 1.76 -5.33
N PHE A 35 1.99 0.87 -6.27
CA PHE A 35 2.89 0.51 -7.35
C PHE A 35 3.37 1.75 -8.12
N MET A 36 4.59 1.70 -8.61
CA MET A 36 5.26 2.80 -9.34
C MET A 36 5.46 4.10 -8.53
N SER A 37 5.49 4.00 -7.19
CA SER A 37 5.81 5.11 -6.30
C SER A 37 7.01 4.75 -5.41
N SER A 38 7.19 5.49 -4.35
CA SER A 38 8.10 5.16 -3.25
C SER A 38 7.42 5.52 -1.92
N GLY A 39 7.94 5.05 -0.81
CA GLY A 39 7.38 5.35 0.51
C GLY A 39 7.19 6.85 0.72
N ARG A 40 8.24 7.62 0.47
CA ARG A 40 8.20 9.07 0.65
C ARG A 40 7.37 9.81 -0.41
N ALA A 41 7.33 9.33 -1.65
CA ALA A 41 6.56 9.97 -2.70
C ALA A 41 5.04 9.79 -2.49
N ALA A 42 4.61 8.62 -2.02
CA ALA A 42 3.20 8.34 -1.76
C ALA A 42 2.70 9.02 -0.48
N TRP A 43 3.43 8.86 0.62
CA TRP A 43 2.98 9.24 1.96
C TRP A 43 3.51 10.60 2.45
N GLY A 44 4.45 11.20 1.68
CA GLY A 44 5.17 12.43 2.08
C GLY A 44 4.30 13.52 2.70
N PRO A 45 3.17 13.93 2.09
CA PRO A 45 2.30 14.96 2.64
C PRO A 45 1.68 14.63 4.00
N LEU A 46 1.55 13.34 4.37
CA LEU A 46 0.95 12.89 5.62
C LEU A 46 1.98 12.71 6.74
N LEU A 47 3.26 12.59 6.41
CA LEU A 47 4.30 12.14 7.35
C LEU A 47 4.42 13.05 8.58
N VAL A 48 4.31 14.38 8.39
CA VAL A 48 4.42 15.34 9.49
C VAL A 48 3.33 15.12 10.53
N GLU A 49 2.10 14.94 10.09
CA GLU A 49 0.98 14.73 11.01
C GLU A 49 1.00 13.36 11.67
N LEU A 50 1.29 12.31 10.90
CA LEU A 50 1.34 10.95 11.40
C LEU A 50 2.52 10.75 12.37
N SER A 51 3.69 11.34 12.09
CA SER A 51 4.89 11.21 12.95
C SER A 51 4.77 12.00 14.26
N ARG A 52 3.74 12.80 14.48
CA ARG A 52 3.51 13.38 15.81
C ARG A 52 3.28 12.30 16.86
N SER A 53 2.45 11.31 16.54
CA SER A 53 2.00 10.30 17.50
C SER A 53 2.58 8.89 17.28
N TYR A 54 3.00 8.57 16.06
CA TYR A 54 3.43 7.24 15.67
C TYR A 54 4.88 7.23 15.17
N ARG A 55 5.60 6.16 15.48
CA ARG A 55 6.82 5.83 14.78
C ARG A 55 6.44 5.33 13.39
N LEU A 56 6.98 5.92 12.33
CA LEU A 56 6.63 5.56 10.96
C LEU A 56 7.72 4.67 10.36
N LEU A 57 7.30 3.56 9.74
CA LEU A 57 8.15 2.68 8.94
C LEU A 57 7.70 2.79 7.47
N LEU A 58 8.58 3.29 6.60
CA LEU A 58 8.30 3.58 5.20
C LEU A 58 9.25 2.79 4.30
N PRO A 59 8.96 1.55 3.95
CA PRO A 59 9.73 0.84 2.94
C PRO A 59 9.44 1.39 1.54
N ASP A 60 10.48 1.46 0.70
CA ASP A 60 10.29 1.38 -0.74
C ASP A 60 10.06 -0.10 -1.09
N LEU A 61 8.99 -0.43 -1.79
CA LEU A 61 8.70 -1.81 -2.16
C LEU A 61 9.83 -2.40 -3.00
N PRO A 62 10.12 -3.71 -2.94
CA PRO A 62 11.10 -4.35 -3.81
C PRO A 62 10.96 -3.93 -5.27
N GLY A 63 12.08 -3.54 -5.90
CA GLY A 63 12.10 -3.01 -7.26
C GLY A 63 11.67 -1.55 -7.41
N HIS A 64 11.22 -0.88 -6.36
CA HIS A 64 10.80 0.52 -6.39
C HIS A 64 11.79 1.44 -5.70
N GLY A 65 11.81 2.70 -6.12
CA GLY A 65 12.61 3.74 -5.49
C GLY A 65 14.06 3.33 -5.32
N ARG A 66 14.52 3.29 -4.07
CA ARG A 66 15.88 2.91 -3.68
C ARG A 66 16.05 1.43 -3.38
N SER A 67 14.97 0.66 -3.29
CA SER A 67 15.03 -0.77 -3.01
C SER A 67 15.62 -1.54 -4.17
N LEU A 68 16.71 -2.27 -3.90
CA LEU A 68 17.34 -3.18 -4.83
C LEU A 68 16.64 -4.53 -4.76
N GLY A 69 16.40 -5.16 -5.88
CA GLY A 69 15.77 -6.49 -5.94
C GLY A 69 14.67 -6.51 -6.97
N GLN A 70 14.16 -7.65 -7.19
CA GLN A 70 13.31 -8.15 -8.25
C GLN A 70 12.55 -7.14 -9.11
N PRO A 71 12.89 -7.04 -10.39
CA PRO A 71 11.98 -6.45 -11.37
C PRO A 71 11.10 -7.46 -12.07
N ALA A 72 11.55 -8.67 -12.32
CA ALA A 72 10.82 -9.64 -13.12
C ALA A 72 9.96 -10.54 -12.23
N GLY A 73 8.65 -10.55 -12.49
CA GLY A 73 7.71 -11.39 -11.77
C GLY A 73 7.39 -10.83 -10.38
N TYR A 74 6.70 -9.69 -10.34
CA TYR A 74 6.15 -9.14 -9.10
C TYR A 74 5.15 -10.10 -8.46
N GLU A 75 5.67 -11.10 -7.77
CA GLU A 75 4.84 -11.97 -6.95
C GLU A 75 4.59 -11.29 -5.61
N HIS A 76 3.41 -10.75 -5.44
CA HIS A 76 3.03 -10.02 -4.22
C HIS A 76 3.19 -10.88 -2.96
N HIS A 77 2.99 -12.20 -3.06
CA HIS A 77 3.23 -13.08 -1.90
C HIS A 77 4.71 -13.09 -1.47
N ALA A 78 5.64 -13.20 -2.42
CA ALA A 78 7.08 -13.13 -2.11
C ALA A 78 7.47 -11.76 -1.55
N ILE A 79 6.92 -10.68 -2.10
CA ILE A 79 7.11 -9.31 -1.58
C ILE A 79 6.54 -9.20 -0.15
N ALA A 80 5.35 -9.75 0.11
CA ALA A 80 4.76 -9.74 1.44
C ALA A 80 5.62 -10.48 2.46
N CYS A 81 6.22 -11.63 2.11
CA CYS A 81 7.17 -12.33 2.99
C CYS A 81 8.39 -11.46 3.34
N GLN A 82 9.00 -10.80 2.36
CA GLN A 82 10.14 -9.90 2.58
C GLN A 82 9.76 -8.68 3.46
N LEU A 83 8.58 -8.11 3.23
CA LEU A 83 8.06 -7.02 4.07
C LEU A 83 7.78 -7.48 5.50
N ALA A 84 7.26 -8.69 5.68
CA ALA A 84 7.05 -9.25 7.01
C ALA A 84 8.37 -9.43 7.78
N ASP A 85 9.43 -9.87 7.10
CA ASP A 85 10.75 -10.01 7.71
C ASP A 85 11.34 -8.64 8.10
N LEU A 86 11.17 -7.62 7.26
CA LEU A 86 11.53 -6.24 7.61
C LEU A 86 10.71 -5.76 8.81
N MET A 87 9.39 -5.96 8.82
CA MET A 87 8.52 -5.53 9.91
C MET A 87 8.92 -6.19 11.24
N ARG A 88 9.28 -7.49 11.23
CA ARG A 88 9.81 -8.17 12.43
C ARG A 88 11.14 -7.60 12.88
N ALA A 89 12.07 -7.35 11.96
CA ALA A 89 13.36 -6.75 12.28
C ALA A 89 13.21 -5.36 12.94
N GLU A 90 12.21 -4.59 12.50
CA GLU A 90 11.86 -3.27 13.03
C GLU A 90 10.85 -3.31 14.20
N ARG A 91 10.43 -4.50 14.65
CA ARG A 91 9.41 -4.73 15.69
C ARG A 91 8.09 -4.02 15.40
N ALA A 92 7.68 -4.07 14.15
CA ALA A 92 6.49 -3.40 13.62
C ALA A 92 5.34 -4.38 13.28
N GLU A 93 5.55 -5.69 13.43
CA GLU A 93 4.61 -6.74 13.04
C GLU A 93 3.29 -6.75 13.82
N HIS A 94 3.28 -6.10 14.98
CA HIS A 94 2.09 -5.93 15.83
C HIS A 94 1.60 -4.48 15.91
N GLY A 95 2.25 -3.56 15.19
CA GLY A 95 1.85 -2.16 15.11
C GLY A 95 0.67 -1.93 14.18
N HIS A 96 0.48 -0.71 13.75
CA HIS A 96 -0.52 -0.35 12.74
C HIS A 96 0.02 -0.59 11.33
N LEU A 97 -0.84 -1.01 10.41
CA LEU A 97 -0.47 -1.26 9.02
C LEU A 97 -1.39 -0.45 8.10
N ALA A 98 -0.81 0.29 7.18
CA ALA A 98 -1.55 1.02 6.15
C ALA A 98 -0.97 0.74 4.76
N GLY A 99 -1.84 0.61 3.77
CA GLY A 99 -1.44 0.40 2.39
C GLY A 99 -2.33 1.14 1.39
N CYS A 100 -1.71 1.70 0.35
CA CYS A 100 -2.42 2.35 -0.75
C CYS A 100 -2.30 1.51 -2.02
N SER A 101 -3.43 1.26 -2.72
CA SER A 101 -3.49 0.51 -3.97
C SER A 101 -2.75 -0.84 -3.85
N SER A 102 -1.69 -1.11 -4.60
CA SER A 102 -0.87 -2.33 -4.45
C SER A 102 -0.30 -2.51 -3.04
N GLY A 103 0.06 -1.43 -2.34
CA GLY A 103 0.44 -1.50 -0.92
C GLY A 103 -0.69 -2.00 -0.04
N GLY A 104 -1.94 -1.68 -0.39
CA GLY A 104 -3.12 -2.22 0.28
C GLY A 104 -3.38 -3.70 -0.04
N MET A 105 -3.06 -4.15 -1.26
CA MET A 105 -3.07 -5.57 -1.62
C MET A 105 -2.04 -6.35 -0.81
N LEU A 106 -0.81 -5.83 -0.72
CA LEU A 106 0.26 -6.42 0.08
C LEU A 106 -0.11 -6.47 1.58
N ALA A 107 -0.73 -5.41 2.10
CA ALA A 107 -1.19 -5.38 3.48
C ALA A 107 -2.24 -6.47 3.76
N GLN A 108 -3.16 -6.70 2.84
CA GLN A 108 -4.13 -7.79 2.94
C GLN A 108 -3.47 -9.18 2.87
N LEU A 109 -2.48 -9.38 1.99
CA LEU A 109 -1.73 -10.64 1.93
C LEU A 109 -0.92 -10.90 3.20
N LEU A 110 -0.29 -9.87 3.77
CA LEU A 110 0.42 -9.96 5.05
C LEU A 110 -0.50 -10.49 6.17
N VAL A 111 -1.74 -10.01 6.21
CA VAL A 111 -2.74 -10.44 7.20
C VAL A 111 -3.29 -11.83 6.85
N HIS A 112 -3.71 -12.04 5.60
CA HIS A 112 -4.34 -13.29 5.17
C HIS A 112 -3.43 -14.52 5.38
N HIS A 113 -2.16 -14.37 5.06
CA HIS A 113 -1.16 -15.43 5.25
C HIS A 113 -0.58 -15.46 6.68
N GLN A 114 -1.13 -14.66 7.60
CA GLN A 114 -0.69 -14.59 9.01
C GLN A 114 0.81 -14.28 9.15
N LEU A 115 1.37 -13.53 8.20
CA LEU A 115 2.76 -13.12 8.22
C LEU A 115 3.03 -12.04 9.28
N VAL A 116 2.02 -11.21 9.58
CA VAL A 116 2.00 -10.20 10.62
C VAL A 116 0.61 -10.21 11.31
N ALA A 117 0.54 -9.63 12.51
CA ALA A 117 -0.70 -9.50 13.28
C ALA A 117 -0.89 -8.03 13.71
N PRO A 118 -1.25 -7.13 12.79
CA PRO A 118 -1.30 -5.70 13.07
C PRO A 118 -2.46 -5.36 14.02
N ALA A 119 -2.25 -4.34 14.87
CA ALA A 119 -3.28 -3.80 15.75
C ALA A 119 -4.46 -3.20 14.96
N THR A 120 -4.19 -2.57 13.82
CA THR A 120 -5.21 -2.05 12.89
C THR A 120 -4.72 -2.17 11.45
N LEU A 121 -5.66 -2.17 10.50
CA LEU A 121 -5.39 -2.17 9.06
C LEU A 121 -6.08 -0.97 8.39
N THR A 122 -5.32 -0.13 7.68
CA THR A 122 -5.88 0.95 6.85
C THR A 122 -5.64 0.66 5.38
N LEU A 123 -6.70 0.68 4.59
CA LEU A 123 -6.72 0.36 3.17
C LEU A 123 -7.18 1.59 2.36
N VAL A 124 -6.29 2.15 1.54
CA VAL A 124 -6.59 3.34 0.74
C VAL A 124 -6.63 2.98 -0.75
N SER A 125 -7.77 3.22 -1.42
CA SER A 125 -7.94 3.00 -2.87
C SER A 125 -7.38 1.65 -3.34
N THR A 126 -7.85 0.55 -2.76
CA THR A 126 -7.35 -0.81 -3.03
C THR A 126 -8.48 -1.80 -3.28
N THR A 127 -8.11 -3.03 -3.62
CA THR A 127 -9.03 -4.16 -3.86
C THR A 127 -8.54 -5.42 -3.13
N TYR A 128 -9.44 -6.38 -2.94
CA TYR A 128 -9.14 -7.71 -2.43
C TYR A 128 -8.76 -8.71 -3.53
N SER A 129 -9.00 -8.38 -4.78
CA SER A 129 -8.63 -9.19 -5.95
C SER A 129 -8.48 -8.31 -7.18
N VAL A 130 -7.54 -8.68 -8.07
CA VAL A 130 -7.41 -8.14 -9.43
C VAL A 130 -7.95 -9.11 -10.48
N ASN A 131 -8.49 -10.25 -10.07
CA ASN A 131 -9.09 -11.23 -10.96
C ASN A 131 -10.52 -10.78 -11.33
N PRO A 132 -10.81 -10.53 -12.63
CA PRO A 132 -12.15 -10.14 -13.07
C PRO A 132 -13.24 -11.15 -12.74
N GLN A 133 -12.91 -12.43 -12.66
CA GLN A 133 -13.85 -13.49 -12.31
C GLN A 133 -14.24 -13.44 -10.83
N THR A 134 -13.31 -13.03 -9.96
CA THR A 134 -13.55 -12.90 -8.52
C THR A 134 -14.29 -11.61 -8.18
N THR A 135 -13.92 -10.50 -8.81
CA THR A 135 -14.51 -9.19 -8.52
C THR A 135 -15.70 -8.82 -9.40
N GLY A 136 -15.87 -9.48 -10.55
CA GLY A 136 -16.84 -9.05 -11.57
C GLY A 136 -16.46 -7.74 -12.27
N ASN A 137 -15.23 -7.29 -12.10
CA ASN A 137 -14.73 -6.03 -12.66
C ASN A 137 -13.50 -6.26 -13.53
N ASP A 138 -13.61 -5.89 -14.80
CA ASP A 138 -12.49 -5.95 -15.75
C ASP A 138 -11.63 -4.68 -15.61
N HIS A 139 -10.59 -4.79 -14.83
CA HIS A 139 -9.66 -3.70 -14.49
C HIS A 139 -8.56 -3.49 -15.53
N ALA A 140 -8.78 -3.84 -16.76
CA ALA A 140 -7.73 -3.73 -17.77
C ALA A 140 -7.02 -2.35 -17.70
N LEU A 141 -5.88 -2.32 -17.01
CA LEU A 141 -4.94 -1.21 -17.06
C LEU A 141 -4.33 -1.20 -18.47
N THR A 142 -5.07 -0.62 -19.41
CA THR A 142 -4.64 -0.63 -20.80
C THR A 142 -3.47 0.34 -21.02
N PRO A 143 -2.63 0.09 -22.03
CA PRO A 143 -1.54 0.99 -22.39
C PRO A 143 -2.00 2.44 -22.59
N GLU A 144 -3.23 2.65 -23.05
CA GLU A 144 -3.80 3.96 -23.32
C GLU A 144 -3.96 4.82 -22.06
N HIS A 145 -4.31 4.20 -20.92
CA HIS A 145 -4.38 4.91 -19.64
C HIS A 145 -3.05 5.55 -19.25
N PHE A 146 -1.92 4.88 -19.56
CA PHE A 146 -0.59 5.39 -19.24
C PHE A 146 -0.09 6.38 -20.29
N GLN A 147 -0.41 6.20 -21.57
CA GLN A 147 -0.02 7.13 -22.63
C GLN A 147 -0.64 8.53 -22.44
N ALA A 148 -1.89 8.59 -21.96
CA ALA A 148 -2.55 9.85 -21.64
C ALA A 148 -1.94 10.57 -20.43
N ALA A 149 -1.16 9.88 -19.61
CA ALA A 149 -0.58 10.38 -18.36
C ALA A 149 0.95 10.63 -18.45
N ARG A 150 1.43 11.19 -19.57
CA ARG A 150 2.86 11.37 -19.84
C ARG A 150 3.63 12.05 -18.70
N ASN A 151 3.09 13.12 -18.14
CA ASN A 151 3.73 13.83 -17.02
C ASN A 151 3.87 12.95 -15.77
N TRP A 152 2.91 12.07 -15.55
CA TRP A 152 2.95 11.11 -14.45
C TRP A 152 4.00 10.03 -14.71
N MET A 153 4.09 9.51 -15.93
CA MET A 153 5.13 8.54 -16.32
C MET A 153 6.55 9.12 -16.14
N GLU A 154 6.77 10.35 -16.59
CA GLU A 154 8.06 11.02 -16.43
C GLU A 154 8.40 11.29 -14.94
N ALA A 155 7.40 11.64 -14.14
CA ALA A 155 7.58 11.81 -12.70
C ALA A 155 7.92 10.47 -12.02
N THR A 156 7.29 9.39 -12.43
CA THR A 156 7.54 8.04 -11.91
C THR A 156 8.93 7.54 -12.32
N ALA A 157 9.34 7.74 -13.56
CA ALA A 157 10.69 7.40 -14.02
C ALA A 157 11.75 8.10 -13.16
N ARG A 158 11.56 9.39 -12.84
CA ARG A 158 12.48 10.14 -11.95
C ARG A 158 12.58 9.58 -10.52
N LEU A 159 11.60 8.82 -10.05
CA LEU A 159 11.66 8.17 -8.75
C LEU A 159 12.51 6.89 -8.75
N HIS A 160 12.69 6.24 -9.90
CA HIS A 160 13.25 4.90 -10.02
C HIS A 160 14.56 4.86 -10.80
N ASP A 161 14.61 5.47 -11.98
CA ASP A 161 15.75 5.41 -12.90
C ASP A 161 17.09 5.85 -12.27
N PRO A 162 17.14 6.91 -11.43
CA PRO A 162 18.40 7.35 -10.83
C PRO A 162 19.06 6.32 -9.91
N TYR A 163 18.29 5.36 -9.40
CA TYR A 163 18.80 4.31 -8.50
C TYR A 163 19.09 2.99 -9.20
N ARG A 164 18.80 2.91 -10.49
CA ARG A 164 18.97 1.70 -11.33
C ARG A 164 19.78 2.03 -12.58
N TYR A 165 19.10 2.37 -13.66
CA TYR A 165 19.64 2.80 -14.93
C TYR A 165 18.59 3.62 -15.69
N GLY A 166 19.00 4.45 -16.63
CA GLY A 166 18.05 5.23 -17.43
C GLY A 166 17.13 4.32 -18.23
N GLY A 167 15.82 4.52 -18.06
CA GLY A 167 14.79 3.69 -18.69
C GLY A 167 14.34 2.47 -17.89
N TYR A 168 14.85 2.25 -16.69
CA TYR A 168 14.42 1.13 -15.82
C TYR A 168 12.91 1.10 -15.63
N TYR A 169 12.30 2.26 -15.38
CA TYR A 169 10.86 2.35 -15.20
C TYR A 169 10.09 1.81 -16.40
N GLU A 170 10.47 2.22 -17.62
CA GLU A 170 9.76 1.83 -18.85
C GLU A 170 10.04 0.38 -19.27
N GLN A 171 11.24 -0.10 -19.01
CA GLN A 171 11.70 -1.41 -19.48
C GLN A 171 11.37 -2.55 -18.52
N GLU A 172 11.31 -2.27 -17.22
CA GLU A 172 11.16 -3.28 -16.18
C GLU A 172 9.89 -3.08 -15.34
N LEU A 173 9.79 -1.91 -14.69
CA LEU A 173 8.77 -1.68 -13.68
C LEU A 173 7.36 -1.60 -14.28
N LEU A 174 7.19 -0.84 -15.35
CA LEU A 174 5.90 -0.69 -16.03
C LEU A 174 5.42 -1.99 -16.70
N PRO A 175 6.26 -2.78 -17.40
CA PRO A 175 5.88 -4.10 -17.88
C PRO A 175 5.51 -5.07 -16.76
N GLY A 176 6.26 -5.07 -15.64
CA GLY A 176 5.93 -5.88 -14.47
C GLY A 176 4.55 -5.56 -13.92
N PHE A 177 4.22 -4.28 -13.81
CA PHE A 177 2.89 -3.83 -13.38
C PHE A 177 1.78 -4.28 -14.33
N ARG A 178 1.98 -4.16 -15.64
CA ARG A 178 1.00 -4.59 -16.64
C ARG A 178 0.80 -6.10 -16.69
N GLY A 179 1.82 -6.85 -16.26
CA GLY A 179 1.78 -8.31 -16.19
C GLY A 179 1.13 -8.86 -14.91
N LEU A 180 0.66 -8.01 -14.00
CA LEU A 180 -0.01 -8.46 -12.78
C LEU A 180 -1.32 -9.19 -13.09
N THR A 181 -1.47 -10.35 -12.49
CA THR A 181 -2.65 -11.21 -12.55
C THR A 181 -3.14 -11.54 -11.15
N GLY A 182 -4.30 -12.21 -11.02
CA GLY A 182 -4.74 -12.74 -9.73
C GLY A 182 -3.70 -13.66 -9.09
N GLU A 183 -2.96 -14.43 -9.88
CA GLU A 183 -1.92 -15.34 -9.37
C GLU A 183 -0.69 -14.61 -8.86
N THR A 184 -0.30 -13.51 -9.52
CA THR A 184 0.94 -12.79 -9.18
C THR A 184 0.73 -11.59 -8.25
N ALA A 185 -0.47 -11.00 -8.22
CA ALA A 185 -0.80 -9.91 -7.34
C ALA A 185 -1.65 -10.36 -6.15
N ILE A 186 -2.97 -10.26 -6.26
CA ILE A 186 -3.91 -10.66 -5.21
C ILE A 186 -5.18 -11.23 -5.84
N ASP A 187 -5.62 -12.37 -5.34
CA ASP A 187 -6.92 -12.96 -5.65
C ASP A 187 -7.50 -13.65 -4.41
N LEU A 188 -7.94 -12.85 -3.45
CA LEU A 188 -8.64 -13.36 -2.28
C LEU A 188 -10.13 -13.49 -2.60
N PRO A 189 -10.79 -14.59 -2.21
CA PRO A 189 -12.24 -14.59 -2.21
C PRO A 189 -12.75 -13.55 -1.20
N LEU A 190 -13.79 -12.79 -1.55
CA LEU A 190 -14.33 -11.75 -0.67
C LEU A 190 -14.62 -12.29 0.76
N ALA A 191 -15.09 -13.54 0.86
CA ALA A 191 -15.36 -14.20 2.14
C ALA A 191 -14.12 -14.33 3.06
N ALA A 192 -12.89 -14.31 2.51
CA ALA A 192 -11.69 -14.39 3.33
C ALA A 192 -11.52 -13.15 4.24
N LEU A 193 -12.13 -12.02 3.88
CA LEU A 193 -12.07 -10.83 4.73
C LEU A 193 -12.85 -10.99 6.04
N ALA A 194 -13.75 -11.98 6.15
CA ALA A 194 -14.41 -12.30 7.40
C ALA A 194 -13.45 -12.78 8.50
N GLU A 195 -12.25 -13.24 8.12
CA GLU A 195 -11.20 -13.67 9.05
C GLU A 195 -10.33 -12.53 9.56
N PHE A 196 -10.47 -11.34 9.00
CA PHE A 196 -9.73 -10.14 9.39
C PHE A 196 -10.35 -9.50 10.64
N THR A 197 -9.94 -9.97 11.81
CA THR A 197 -10.57 -9.62 13.09
C THR A 197 -10.09 -8.30 13.68
N MET A 198 -8.97 -7.74 13.20
CA MET A 198 -8.51 -6.41 13.62
C MET A 198 -9.47 -5.31 13.12
N PRO A 199 -9.50 -4.13 13.76
CA PRO A 199 -10.17 -2.95 13.20
C PRO A 199 -9.61 -2.57 11.85
N ILE A 200 -10.50 -2.26 10.88
CA ILE A 200 -10.12 -1.93 9.50
C ILE A 200 -10.74 -0.58 9.11
N CYS A 201 -9.91 0.33 8.60
CA CYS A 201 -10.36 1.57 7.97
C CYS A 201 -10.18 1.48 6.45
N ILE A 202 -11.27 1.54 5.71
CA ILE A 202 -11.25 1.57 4.23
C ILE A 202 -11.54 3.00 3.78
N ILE A 203 -10.60 3.61 3.05
CA ILE A 203 -10.73 4.98 2.53
C ILE A 203 -10.69 4.90 1.00
N HIS A 204 -11.77 5.32 0.34
CA HIS A 204 -11.91 5.08 -1.10
C HIS A 204 -12.53 6.27 -1.83
N GLY A 205 -12.11 6.52 -3.07
CA GLY A 205 -12.68 7.55 -3.91
C GLY A 205 -13.99 7.06 -4.56
N GLU A 206 -15.08 7.85 -4.46
CA GLU A 206 -16.38 7.52 -5.03
C GLU A 206 -16.31 7.24 -6.56
N ARG A 207 -15.35 7.87 -7.24
CA ARG A 207 -15.14 7.76 -8.69
C ARG A 207 -13.81 7.08 -9.03
N ASP A 208 -13.41 6.11 -8.21
CA ASP A 208 -12.23 5.30 -8.50
C ASP A 208 -12.46 4.55 -9.81
N GLU A 209 -11.63 4.84 -10.80
CA GLU A 209 -11.72 4.31 -12.16
C GLU A 209 -11.21 2.89 -12.27
N PHE A 210 -10.41 2.43 -11.27
CA PHE A 210 -9.86 1.07 -11.25
C PHE A 210 -10.68 0.14 -10.37
N PHE A 211 -11.11 0.61 -9.22
CA PHE A 211 -11.83 -0.19 -8.22
C PHE A 211 -13.18 0.47 -7.90
N PRO A 212 -14.24 0.13 -8.66
CA PRO A 212 -15.58 0.69 -8.45
C PRO A 212 -16.10 0.52 -7.02
N ALA A 213 -17.01 1.41 -6.62
CA ALA A 213 -17.52 1.54 -5.25
C ALA A 213 -18.03 0.22 -4.63
N PHE A 214 -18.59 -0.69 -5.43
CA PHE A 214 -19.07 -1.98 -4.92
C PHE A 214 -17.95 -2.86 -4.33
N ILE A 215 -16.68 -2.64 -4.74
CA ILE A 215 -15.52 -3.38 -4.20
C ILE A 215 -15.27 -3.00 -2.73
N PRO A 216 -14.99 -1.72 -2.37
CA PRO A 216 -14.80 -1.37 -0.96
C PRO A 216 -16.09 -1.53 -0.13
N GLU A 217 -17.27 -1.38 -0.72
CA GLU A 217 -18.54 -1.68 -0.05
C GLU A 217 -18.65 -3.15 0.33
N GLY A 218 -18.32 -4.06 -0.59
CA GLY A 218 -18.27 -5.50 -0.32
C GLY A 218 -17.22 -5.87 0.72
N MET A 219 -16.03 -5.26 0.66
CA MET A 219 -14.98 -5.45 1.67
C MET A 219 -15.46 -5.03 3.05
N ALA A 220 -16.07 -3.85 3.18
CA ALA A 220 -16.57 -3.35 4.46
C ALA A 220 -17.76 -4.16 5.00
N ALA A 221 -18.62 -4.66 4.12
CA ALA A 221 -19.74 -5.50 4.53
C ALA A 221 -19.32 -6.90 5.01
N THR A 222 -18.14 -7.37 4.57
CA THR A 222 -17.65 -8.72 4.88
C THR A 222 -16.72 -8.74 6.09
N ALA A 223 -15.82 -7.77 6.22
CA ALA A 223 -14.90 -7.71 7.34
C ALA A 223 -15.62 -7.24 8.62
N PRO A 224 -15.51 -7.99 9.74
CA PRO A 224 -16.38 -7.81 10.91
C PRO A 224 -16.21 -6.47 11.64
N ASN A 225 -15.02 -5.88 11.56
CA ASN A 225 -14.65 -4.64 12.24
C ASN A 225 -14.20 -3.55 11.27
N ALA A 226 -14.83 -3.47 10.10
CA ALA A 226 -14.47 -2.49 9.09
C ALA A 226 -15.38 -1.26 9.12
N GLU A 227 -14.75 -0.08 8.97
CA GLU A 227 -15.44 1.18 8.64
C GLU A 227 -15.04 1.64 7.25
N LEU A 228 -16.01 2.13 6.46
CA LEU A 228 -15.82 2.61 5.11
C LEU A 228 -16.01 4.12 5.01
N HIS A 229 -15.00 4.80 4.48
CA HIS A 229 -15.00 6.22 4.18
C HIS A 229 -14.97 6.44 2.66
N MET A 230 -16.15 6.58 2.05
CA MET A 230 -16.26 6.99 0.65
C MET A 230 -16.04 8.48 0.52
N VAL A 231 -14.99 8.90 -0.19
CA VAL A 231 -14.67 10.31 -0.41
C VAL A 231 -15.32 10.80 -1.70
N PRO A 232 -16.31 11.72 -1.61
CA PRO A 232 -17.11 12.14 -2.75
C PRO A 232 -16.26 12.73 -3.87
N ARG A 233 -16.59 12.37 -5.10
CA ARG A 233 -15.99 12.90 -6.34
C ARG A 233 -14.48 12.64 -6.50
N GLN A 234 -13.87 11.85 -5.65
CA GLN A 234 -12.44 11.49 -5.77
C GLN A 234 -12.25 10.22 -6.60
N THR A 235 -11.11 10.14 -7.26
CA THR A 235 -10.66 9.06 -8.13
C THR A 235 -9.69 8.15 -7.40
N HIS A 236 -9.09 7.17 -8.12
CA HIS A 236 -8.04 6.30 -7.59
C HIS A 236 -6.85 7.07 -6.97
N ALA A 237 -6.54 8.24 -7.51
CA ALA A 237 -5.46 9.09 -7.03
C ALA A 237 -5.79 9.84 -5.70
N LEU A 238 -6.72 9.33 -4.89
CA LEU A 238 -7.21 9.95 -3.66
C LEU A 238 -6.08 10.37 -2.72
N LEU A 239 -5.13 9.49 -2.44
CA LEU A 239 -4.00 9.76 -1.54
C LEU A 239 -3.19 10.99 -1.97
N PHE A 240 -3.03 11.18 -3.28
CA PHE A 240 -2.27 12.30 -3.84
C PHE A 240 -3.08 13.59 -3.97
N ARG A 241 -4.39 13.46 -4.18
CA ARG A 241 -5.28 14.62 -4.41
C ARG A 241 -5.86 15.20 -3.14
N GLN A 242 -6.07 14.35 -2.13
CA GLN A 242 -6.69 14.73 -0.85
C GLN A 242 -5.89 14.20 0.35
N PRO A 243 -4.55 14.42 0.38
CA PRO A 243 -3.70 13.84 1.42
C PRO A 243 -4.14 14.23 2.84
N TRP A 244 -4.56 15.48 3.03
CA TRP A 244 -5.00 15.97 4.34
C TRP A 244 -6.30 15.30 4.82
N GLN A 245 -7.24 15.06 3.91
CA GLN A 245 -8.48 14.37 4.25
C GLN A 245 -8.20 12.90 4.61
N VAL A 246 -7.33 12.24 3.86
CA VAL A 246 -6.87 10.88 4.18
C VAL A 246 -6.18 10.85 5.55
N ALA A 247 -5.27 11.79 5.81
CA ALA A 247 -4.58 11.88 7.10
C ALA A 247 -5.55 12.06 8.27
N GLN A 248 -6.55 12.92 8.14
CA GLN A 248 -7.55 13.16 9.18
C GLN A 248 -8.39 11.90 9.48
N ILE A 249 -8.82 11.18 8.45
CA ILE A 249 -9.57 9.93 8.62
C ILE A 249 -8.68 8.90 9.32
N MET A 250 -7.45 8.70 8.83
CA MET A 250 -6.48 7.78 9.41
C MET A 250 -6.21 8.10 10.89
N LEU A 251 -5.89 9.35 11.22
CA LEU A 251 -5.58 9.74 12.60
C LEU A 251 -6.74 9.52 13.54
N LYS A 252 -7.96 9.88 13.13
CA LYS A 252 -9.16 9.63 13.94
C LYS A 252 -9.37 8.14 14.21
N PHE A 253 -9.22 7.32 13.18
CA PHE A 253 -9.33 5.87 13.29
C PHE A 253 -8.24 5.29 14.20
N LEU A 254 -6.99 5.63 13.97
CA LEU A 254 -5.86 5.12 14.76
C LEU A 254 -5.99 5.49 16.25
N GLN A 255 -6.38 6.75 16.56
CA GLN A 255 -6.57 7.21 17.94
C GLN A 255 -7.70 6.50 18.67
N SER A 256 -8.72 6.02 17.96
CA SER A 256 -9.81 5.25 18.57
C SER A 256 -9.45 3.79 18.86
N HIS A 257 -8.29 3.33 18.41
CA HIS A 257 -7.82 1.94 18.50
C HIS A 257 -6.37 1.81 19.03
N SER A 258 -5.86 2.87 19.66
CA SER A 258 -4.52 2.93 20.27
C SER A 258 -4.57 2.58 21.74
#